data_0bbcfe6796a5f50c5a1f347766eec4b4
#
_entry.id   0bbcfe6796a5f50c5a1f347766eec4b4
#
_cell.length_a   1.000
_cell.length_b   1.000
_cell.length_c   1.000
_cell.angle_alpha   90.00
_cell.angle_beta   90.00
_cell.angle_gamma   90.00
#
_symmetry.space_group_name_H-M   'P 1'
#
loop_
_entity.id
_entity.type
_entity.pdbx_description
1 polymer ?
#
loop_
_entity_poly.entity_id
_entity_poly.type
_entity_poly.pdbx_seq_one_letter_code
_entity_poly.pdbx_strand_id
1 'polypeptide(L)' 'MGKVKNWMMDMEDHIVNAVEAGATNENDVVAFVKANMKVVDENYVKNLYAEFLQI' A
#
# COMPACT_ATOMS: atom_id res chain seq x y z
N MET A 1 -19.86 4.53 -3.98
CA MET A 1 -19.72 3.12 -4.16
C MET A 1 -18.42 2.75 -4.82
N GLY A 2 -18.23 3.09 -6.07
CA GLY A 2 -16.99 2.78 -6.77
C GLY A 2 -15.74 3.45 -6.18
N LYS A 3 -15.92 4.63 -5.56
CA LYS A 3 -14.78 5.40 -5.09
C LYS A 3 -14.01 4.71 -3.96
N VAL A 4 -14.72 4.11 -3.00
CA VAL A 4 -14.05 3.45 -1.88
C VAL A 4 -13.31 2.21 -2.37
N LYS A 5 -13.96 1.44 -3.23
CA LYS A 5 -13.34 0.24 -3.79
C LYS A 5 -12.11 0.58 -4.62
N ASN A 6 -12.20 1.63 -5.44
CA ASN A 6 -11.06 2.06 -6.25
C ASN A 6 -9.90 2.57 -5.38
N TRP A 7 -10.22 3.26 -4.29
CA TRP A 7 -9.22 3.76 -3.35
C TRP A 7 -8.43 2.61 -2.73
N MET A 8 -9.14 1.54 -2.32
CA MET A 8 -8.48 0.37 -1.75
C MET A 8 -7.60 -0.33 -2.79
N MET A 9 -8.07 -0.45 -4.02
CA MET A 9 -7.30 -1.04 -5.10
C MET A 9 -6.06 -0.22 -5.42
N ASP A 10 -6.18 1.10 -5.38
CA ASP A 10 -5.04 1.99 -5.60
C ASP A 10 -3.96 1.77 -4.54
N MET A 11 -4.37 1.62 -3.28
CA MET A 11 -3.40 1.34 -2.22
C MET A 11 -2.70 0.00 -2.45
N GLU A 12 -3.43 -1.02 -2.86
CA GLU A 12 -2.86 -2.32 -3.16
C GLU A 12 -1.83 -2.23 -4.30
N ASP A 13 -2.18 -1.51 -5.36
CA ASP A 13 -1.27 -1.32 -6.50
C ASP A 13 0.01 -0.62 -6.07
N HIS A 14 -0.11 0.41 -5.24
CA HIS A 14 1.05 1.13 -4.76
C HIS A 14 1.92 0.28 -3.83
N ILE A 15 1.30 -0.61 -3.06
CA ILE A 15 2.05 -1.53 -2.21
C ILE A 15 2.92 -2.45 -3.07
N VAL A 16 2.34 -3.02 -4.12
CA VAL A 16 3.09 -3.88 -5.04
C VAL A 16 4.23 -3.08 -5.69
N ASN A 17 3.94 -1.88 -6.15
CA ASN A 17 4.95 -1.02 -6.75
C ASN A 17 6.07 -0.69 -5.78
N ALA A 18 5.74 -0.46 -4.51
CA ALA A 18 6.73 -0.16 -3.48
C ALA A 18 7.69 -1.34 -3.30
N VAL A 19 7.13 -2.55 -3.21
CA VAL A 19 7.96 -3.75 -3.06
C VAL A 19 8.87 -3.92 -4.27
N GLU A 20 8.34 -3.73 -5.45
CA GLU A 20 9.12 -3.82 -6.69
C GLU A 20 10.20 -2.75 -6.77
N ALA A 21 9.95 -1.59 -6.16
CA ALA A 21 10.91 -0.50 -6.14
C ALA A 21 12.01 -0.69 -5.08
N GLY A 22 11.92 -1.73 -4.26
CA GLY A 22 12.95 -2.06 -3.30
C GLY A 22 12.60 -1.81 -1.84
N ALA A 23 11.32 -1.56 -1.53
CA ALA A 23 10.91 -1.41 -0.14
C ALA A 23 11.13 -2.71 0.61
N THR A 24 11.76 -2.62 1.79
CA THR A 24 12.15 -3.79 2.57
C THR A 24 11.38 -3.94 3.87
N ASN A 25 10.57 -2.96 4.24
CA ASN A 25 9.79 -2.99 5.48
C ASN A 25 8.51 -2.19 5.31
N GLU A 26 7.61 -2.32 6.29
CA GLU A 26 6.31 -1.67 6.20
C GLU A 26 6.40 -0.15 6.20
N ASN A 27 7.38 0.41 6.89
CA ASN A 27 7.55 1.86 6.92
C ASN A 27 7.90 2.40 5.54
N ASP A 28 8.75 1.69 4.81
CA ASP A 28 9.11 2.08 3.45
C ASP A 28 7.91 2.00 2.53
N VAL A 29 7.09 0.95 2.68
CA VAL A 29 5.88 0.78 1.88
C VAL A 29 4.89 1.90 2.17
N VAL A 30 4.66 2.21 3.45
CA VAL A 30 3.75 3.28 3.84
C VAL A 30 4.22 4.61 3.26
N ALA A 31 5.52 4.90 3.36
CA ALA A 31 6.09 6.13 2.84
C ALA A 31 5.90 6.23 1.33
N PHE A 32 6.10 5.13 0.62
CA PHE A 32 5.90 5.09 -0.83
C PHE A 32 4.45 5.38 -1.20
N VAL A 33 3.51 4.72 -0.52
CA VAL A 33 2.10 4.91 -0.80
C VAL A 33 1.67 6.33 -0.49
N LYS A 34 2.15 6.89 0.62
CA LYS A 34 1.85 8.28 0.99
C LYS A 34 2.40 9.28 -0.04
N ALA A 35 3.53 8.98 -0.63
CA ALA A 35 4.12 9.84 -1.65
C ALA A 35 3.31 9.84 -2.94
N ASN A 36 2.54 8.80 -3.18
CA ASN A 36 1.78 8.62 -4.42
C ASN A 36 0.27 8.86 -4.26
N MET A 37 -0.22 8.97 -3.04
CA MET A 37 -1.64 9.17 -2.75
C MET A 37 -1.83 10.25 -1.69
N LYS A 38 -2.90 11.03 -1.83
CA LYS A 38 -3.20 12.10 -0.86
C LYS A 38 -3.75 11.55 0.45
N VAL A 39 -4.59 10.53 0.35
CA VAL A 39 -5.26 9.93 1.52
C VAL A 39 -4.84 8.48 1.59
N VAL A 40 -4.26 8.07 2.72
CA VAL A 40 -3.75 6.73 2.91
C VAL A 40 -4.17 6.22 4.28
N ASP A 41 -4.71 5.00 4.31
CA ASP A 41 -4.98 4.30 5.57
C ASP A 41 -3.74 3.47 5.92
N GLU A 42 -2.94 3.96 6.84
CA GLU A 42 -1.69 3.29 7.20
C GLU A 42 -1.90 1.89 7.74
N ASN A 43 -2.94 1.69 8.55
CA ASN A 43 -3.23 0.37 9.10
C ASN A 43 -3.57 -0.62 7.98
N TYR A 44 -4.35 -0.17 7.01
CA TYR A 44 -4.72 -1.00 5.87
C TYR A 44 -3.47 -1.38 5.07
N VAL A 45 -2.60 -0.41 4.81
CA VAL A 45 -1.36 -0.65 4.07
C VAL A 45 -0.48 -1.65 4.81
N LYS A 46 -0.32 -1.48 6.10
CA LYS A 46 0.50 -2.39 6.91
C LYS A 46 -0.06 -3.81 6.91
N ASN A 47 -1.38 -3.93 7.04
CA ASN A 47 -2.04 -5.24 7.04
C ASN A 47 -1.88 -5.93 5.68
N LEU A 48 -2.07 -5.20 4.60
CA LEU A 48 -1.90 -5.75 3.26
C LEU A 48 -0.46 -6.18 3.01
N TYR A 49 0.48 -5.36 3.45
CA TYR A 49 1.89 -5.70 3.28
C TYR A 49 2.22 -7.00 4.03
N ALA A 50 1.71 -7.14 5.25
CA ALA A 50 1.92 -8.35 6.03
C ALA A 50 1.34 -9.58 5.33
N GLU A 51 0.14 -9.45 4.78
CA GLU A 51 -0.48 -10.53 4.01
C GLU A 51 0.31 -10.86 2.76
N PHE A 52 0.81 -9.83 2.09
CA PHE A 52 1.62 -10.00 0.88
C PHE A 52 2.86 -10.83 1.18
N LEU A 53 3.49 -10.62 2.33
CA LEU A 53 4.69 -11.35 2.73
C LEU A 53 4.42 -12.81 3.09
N GLN A 54 3.18 -13.14 3.39
CA GLN A 54 2.81 -14.51 3.78
C GLN A 54 2.53 -15.43 2.58
N ILE A 55 2.48 -14.88 1.40
CA ILE A 55 2.23 -15.66 0.18
C ILE A 55 3.54 -16.30 -0.37
#